data_9d84bbd667d6269cad70f52bee10b77d
#
_entry.id   9d84bbd667d6269cad70f52bee10b77d
#
_cell.length_a   1.000
_cell.length_b   1.000
_cell.length_c   1.000
_cell.angle_alpha   90.00
_cell.angle_beta   90.00
_cell.angle_gamma   90.00
#
_symmetry.space_group_name_H-M   'P 1'
#
loop_
_entity.id
_entity.type
_entity.pdbx_description
1 polymer ?
#
loop_
_entity_poly.entity_id
_entity_poly.type
_entity_poly.pdbx_seq_one_letter_code
_entity_poly.pdbx_strand_id
1 'polypeptide(L)' 'MGKILPRSFEKIRSGEQIQIPSFTNVAGATAAGVTAAKFPRRMIYLSAGGTGSVACLAVSDCTNWKQVAIGVNAI' A
#
# COMPACT_ATOMS: atom_id res chain seq x y z
N MET A 1 -30.73 -15.75 -6.42
CA MET A 1 -29.63 -16.13 -6.06
C MET A 1 -29.04 -15.29 -5.08
N GLY A 2 -28.30 -15.71 -4.60
CA GLY A 2 -27.70 -15.14 -3.66
C GLY A 2 -26.94 -13.99 -3.96
N LYS A 3 -26.23 -13.51 -3.14
CA LYS A 3 -25.56 -12.43 -3.35
C LYS A 3 -24.27 -12.69 -3.86
N ILE A 4 -23.75 -11.79 -4.56
CA ILE A 4 -22.45 -11.85 -5.09
C ILE A 4 -21.52 -11.16 -4.13
N LEU A 5 -20.52 -11.87 -3.66
CA LEU A 5 -19.56 -11.28 -2.76
C LEU A 5 -18.62 -10.39 -3.52
N PRO A 6 -18.12 -9.34 -2.92
CA PRO A 6 -17.10 -8.53 -3.55
C PRO A 6 -15.91 -9.41 -3.89
N ARG A 7 -15.27 -9.11 -5.01
CA ARG A 7 -14.16 -9.91 -5.44
C ARG A 7 -13.02 -9.95 -4.43
N SER A 8 -12.75 -8.84 -3.77
CA SER A 8 -11.69 -8.84 -2.78
C SER A 8 -12.03 -9.74 -1.60
N PHE A 9 -13.30 -9.80 -1.23
CA PHE A 9 -13.72 -10.65 -0.15
C PHE A 9 -13.61 -12.11 -0.52
N GLU A 10 -13.98 -12.45 -1.75
CA GLU A 10 -13.84 -13.82 -2.22
C GLU A 10 -12.39 -14.25 -2.27
N LYS A 11 -11.49 -13.36 -2.68
CA LYS A 11 -10.09 -13.70 -2.72
C LYS A 11 -9.53 -13.98 -1.34
N ILE A 12 -9.96 -13.23 -0.36
CA ILE A 12 -9.54 -13.50 1.01
C ILE A 12 -10.03 -14.86 1.46
N ARG A 13 -11.29 -15.18 1.16
CA ARG A 13 -11.86 -16.45 1.55
C ARG A 13 -11.18 -17.62 0.88
N SER A 14 -10.74 -17.46 -0.33
CA SER A 14 -10.09 -18.55 -1.04
C SER A 14 -8.59 -18.62 -0.75
N GLY A 15 -8.10 -17.82 0.18
CA GLY A 15 -6.71 -17.90 0.59
C GLY A 15 -5.77 -16.98 -0.15
N GLU A 16 -6.29 -16.19 -1.06
CA GLU A 16 -5.44 -15.24 -1.77
C GLU A 16 -5.20 -14.02 -0.89
N GLN A 17 -4.02 -13.50 -1.01
CA GLN A 17 -3.65 -12.34 -0.22
C GLN A 17 -4.03 -11.07 -0.95
N ILE A 18 -4.32 -10.03 -0.16
CA ILE A 18 -4.56 -8.72 -0.72
C ILE A 18 -3.24 -8.15 -1.16
N GLN A 19 -3.20 -7.67 -2.40
CA GLN A 19 -2.01 -7.05 -2.92
C GLN A 19 -2.03 -5.57 -2.65
N ILE A 20 -0.87 -5.04 -2.27
CA ILE A 20 -0.71 -3.63 -1.99
C ILE A 20 0.07 -3.03 -3.15
N PRO A 21 -0.39 -1.91 -3.72
CA PRO A 21 0.37 -1.26 -4.80
C PRO A 21 1.80 -0.99 -4.36
N SER A 22 2.73 -1.20 -5.26
CA SER A 22 4.14 -1.15 -4.93
C SER A 22 4.87 -0.17 -5.85
N PHE A 23 5.69 0.67 -5.26
CA PHE A 23 6.49 1.64 -6.00
C PHE A 23 7.87 1.70 -5.37
N THR A 24 8.82 2.32 -6.05
CA THR A 24 10.16 2.44 -5.50
C THR A 24 10.19 3.44 -4.35
N ASN A 25 9.60 4.60 -4.58
CA ASN A 25 9.54 5.66 -3.58
C ASN A 25 8.37 6.58 -3.88
N VAL A 26 8.22 7.64 -3.10
CA VAL A 26 7.11 8.57 -3.27
C VAL A 26 7.15 9.24 -4.63
N ALA A 27 8.33 9.56 -5.13
CA ALA A 27 8.45 10.18 -6.45
C ALA A 27 7.94 9.22 -7.53
N GLY A 28 8.23 7.93 -7.40
CA GLY A 28 7.73 6.93 -8.34
C GLY A 28 6.23 6.79 -8.28
N ALA A 29 5.65 6.82 -7.10
CA ALA A 29 4.22 6.76 -6.95
C ALA A 29 3.56 7.99 -7.56
N THR A 30 4.13 9.17 -7.33
CA THR A 30 3.62 10.41 -7.88
C THR A 30 3.67 10.39 -9.40
N ALA A 31 4.75 9.88 -9.97
CA ALA A 31 4.88 9.78 -11.43
C ALA A 31 3.81 8.86 -12.02
N ALA A 32 3.36 7.87 -11.26
CA ALA A 32 2.31 6.97 -11.69
C ALA A 32 0.91 7.52 -11.42
N GLY A 33 0.81 8.74 -10.88
CA GLY A 33 -0.47 9.35 -10.60
C GLY A 33 -1.03 8.99 -9.23
N VAL A 34 -0.24 8.35 -8.40
CA VAL A 34 -0.70 7.91 -7.08
C VAL A 34 -0.15 8.88 -6.04
N THR A 35 -0.93 9.89 -5.71
CA THR A 35 -0.53 10.89 -4.73
C THR A 35 -1.36 10.74 -3.47
N ALA A 36 -0.82 11.20 -2.35
CA ALA A 36 -1.51 11.09 -1.07
C ALA A 36 -2.83 11.86 -1.08
N ALA A 37 -2.86 13.01 -1.74
CA ALA A 37 -4.08 13.82 -1.79
C ALA A 37 -5.17 13.14 -2.62
N LYS A 38 -4.77 12.43 -3.68
CA LYS A 38 -5.73 11.78 -4.55
C LYS A 38 -6.25 10.49 -3.94
N PHE A 39 -5.48 9.84 -3.11
CA PHE A 39 -5.85 8.56 -2.49
C PHE A 39 -5.73 8.66 -0.98
N PRO A 40 -6.64 9.39 -0.33
CA PRO A 40 -6.57 9.55 1.12
C PRO A 40 -6.77 8.22 1.85
N ARG A 41 -6.05 8.05 2.94
CA ARG A 41 -6.18 6.88 3.80
C ARG A 41 -5.89 5.58 3.09
N ARG A 42 -5.07 5.62 2.06
CA ARG A 42 -4.64 4.42 1.36
C ARG A 42 -3.24 4.06 1.78
N MET A 43 -2.87 2.83 1.48
CA MET A 43 -1.57 2.30 1.85
C MET A 43 -0.86 1.80 0.62
N ILE A 44 0.44 2.06 0.52
CA ILE A 44 1.26 1.54 -0.57
C ILE A 44 2.55 0.98 0.02
N TYR A 45 3.23 0.13 -0.75
CA TYR A 45 4.52 -0.39 -0.37
C TYR A 45 5.60 0.34 -1.16
N LEU A 46 6.64 0.79 -0.48
CA LEU A 46 7.75 1.48 -1.12
C LEU A 46 9.01 0.65 -0.88
N SER A 47 9.61 0.17 -1.95
CA SER A 47 10.77 -0.70 -1.83
C SER A 47 12.02 0.06 -1.39
N ALA A 48 12.07 1.37 -1.59
CA ALA A 48 13.21 2.17 -1.18
C ALA A 48 12.77 3.57 -0.73
N GLY A 49 11.57 3.67 -0.17
CA GLY A 49 11.01 4.98 0.21
C GLY A 49 11.18 5.36 1.66
N GLY A 50 11.71 4.47 2.48
CA GLY A 50 11.92 4.79 3.87
C GLY A 50 13.20 5.58 4.09
N THR A 51 13.39 6.04 5.32
CA THR A 51 14.61 6.76 5.67
C THR A 51 15.81 5.88 5.42
N GLY A 52 16.79 6.38 4.67
CA GLY A 52 17.94 5.59 4.31
C GLY A 52 17.71 4.70 3.11
N SER A 53 16.65 4.97 2.34
CA SER A 53 16.31 4.21 1.13
C SER A 53 16.00 2.74 1.42
N VAL A 54 15.37 2.48 2.56
CA VAL A 54 14.95 1.13 2.91
C VAL A 54 13.48 0.94 2.59
N ALA A 55 13.05 -0.31 2.55
CA ALA A 55 11.66 -0.63 2.29
C ALA A 55 10.76 -0.18 3.43
N CYS A 56 9.56 0.26 3.11
CA CYS A 56 8.58 0.65 4.12
C CYS A 56 7.18 0.58 3.52
N LEU A 57 6.20 0.60 4.39
CA LEU A 57 4.84 0.88 3.98
C LEU A 57 4.62 2.38 4.10
N ALA A 58 3.69 2.91 3.32
CA ALA A 58 3.34 4.32 3.41
C ALA A 58 1.85 4.45 3.47
N VAL A 59 1.38 5.32 4.36
CA VAL A 59 -0.05 5.57 4.55
C VAL A 59 -0.30 7.02 4.23
N SER A 60 -1.35 7.27 3.45
CA SER A 60 -1.72 8.64 3.09
C SER A 60 -2.47 9.31 4.22
N ASP A 61 -2.03 10.51 4.59
CA ASP A 61 -2.77 11.33 5.55
C ASP A 61 -3.53 12.45 4.84
N CYS A 62 -3.80 12.27 3.55
CA CYS A 62 -4.49 13.22 2.68
C CYS A 62 -3.60 14.35 2.17
N THR A 63 -2.39 14.45 2.64
CA THR A 63 -1.44 15.47 2.20
C THR A 63 -0.12 14.83 1.80
N ASN A 64 0.37 13.92 2.62
CA ASN A 64 1.66 13.28 2.39
C ASN A 64 1.56 11.78 2.62
N TRP A 65 2.51 11.05 2.06
CA TRP A 65 2.69 9.64 2.37
C TRP A 65 3.55 9.55 3.61
N LYS A 66 2.99 8.98 4.68
CA LYS A 66 3.70 8.83 5.94
C LYS A 66 4.31 7.44 6.02
N GLN A 67 5.56 7.39 6.41
CA GLN A 67 6.30 6.14 6.47
C GLN A 67 5.89 5.31 7.68
N VAL A 68 5.72 4.01 7.46
CA VAL A 68 5.58 3.04 8.53
C VAL A 68 6.74 2.09 8.37
N ALA A 69 7.68 2.14 9.29
CA ALA A 69 8.90 1.35 9.17
C ALA A 69 8.59 -0.14 9.28
N ILE A 70 9.25 -0.92 8.45
CA ILE A 70 9.15 -2.38 8.51
C ILE A 70 10.22 -2.84 9.49
N GLY A 71 9.79 -3.55 10.51
CA GLY A 71 10.69 -3.98 11.56
C GLY A 71 11.33 -5.34 11.29
N VAL A 72 11.58 -6.06 12.36
CA VAL A 72 12.21 -7.37 12.23
C VAL A 72 11.22 -8.38 11.67
N ASN A 73 11.72 -9.54 11.28
CA ASN A 73 10.89 -10.58 10.70
C ASN A 73 9.76 -10.97 11.65
N ALA A 74 8.62 -11.22 11.06
CA ALA A 74 7.49 -11.77 11.81
C ALA A 74 7.80 -13.22 12.19
N ILE A 75 7.25 -13.66 13.28
CA ILE A 75 7.41 -15.03 13.72
C ILE A 75 6.07 -15.75 13.76
#